data_17cbda18c4f9e94f63c836daa869dd59
#
_entry.id   17cbda18c4f9e94f63c836daa869dd59
#
_cell.length_a   1.000
_cell.length_b   1.000
_cell.length_c   1.000
_cell.angle_alpha   90.00
_cell.angle_beta   90.00
_cell.angle_gamma   90.00
#
_symmetry.space_group_name_H-M   'P 1'
#
loop_
_entity.id
_entity.type
_entity.pdbx_description
1 polymer ?
#
loop_
_entity_poly.entity_id
_entity_poly.type
_entity_poly.pdbx_seq_one_letter_code
_entity_poly.pdbx_strand_id
1 'polypeptide(L)' 'MNMEINPSEYKILIVDDVMSNVLLLKVLLTNEKFNIVTASNGNQALDQVKKENPDLILLD' A
#
# COMPACT_ATOMS: atom_id res chain seq x y z
N MET A 1 16.85 20.70 -8.87
CA MET A 1 15.56 20.92 -8.22
C MET A 1 15.27 19.79 -7.24
N ASN A 2 15.05 20.15 -6.01
CA ASN A 2 14.72 19.15 -5.02
C ASN A 2 13.21 19.09 -4.86
N MET A 3 12.66 17.92 -5.17
CA MET A 3 11.26 17.66 -4.88
C MET A 3 11.24 16.83 -3.59
N GLU A 4 10.82 17.45 -2.53
CA GLU A 4 10.71 16.74 -1.26
C GLU A 4 9.34 16.12 -1.17
N ILE A 5 9.33 14.80 -1.12
CA ILE A 5 8.12 14.03 -0.87
C ILE A 5 8.27 13.43 0.51
N ASN A 6 7.28 13.66 1.35
CA ASN A 6 7.23 13.00 2.64
C ASN A 6 6.44 11.71 2.51
N PRO A 7 7.10 10.55 2.41
CA PRO A 7 6.39 9.28 2.20
C PRO A 7 5.36 8.98 3.28
N SER A 8 5.55 9.47 4.50
CA SER A 8 4.61 9.20 5.58
C SER A 8 3.24 9.84 5.36
N GLU A 9 3.14 10.79 4.44
CA GLU A 9 1.88 11.42 4.06
C GLU A 9 1.11 10.62 3.02
N TYR A 10 1.74 9.60 2.44
CA TYR A 10 1.13 8.78 1.39
C TYR A 10 0.81 7.39 1.91
N LYS A 11 -0.34 6.91 1.51
CA LYS A 11 -0.82 5.58 1.89
C LYS A 11 -0.93 4.73 0.63
N ILE A 12 -0.34 3.54 0.69
CA ILE A 12 -0.33 2.60 -0.43
C ILE A 12 -1.09 1.36 -0.01
N LEU A 13 -2.04 0.96 -0.84
CA LEU A 13 -2.78 -0.29 -0.67
C LEU A 13 -2.15 -1.34 -1.58
N ILE A 14 -1.76 -2.46 -1.00
CA ILE A 14 -1.24 -3.62 -1.73
C ILE A 14 -2.33 -4.67 -1.79
N VAL A 15 -2.70 -5.09 -3.00
CA VAL A 15 -3.72 -6.12 -3.21
C VAL A 15 -3.09 -7.30 -3.92
N ASP A 16 -2.96 -8.42 -3.22
CA ASP A 16 -2.37 -9.64 -3.75
C ASP A 16 -2.83 -10.80 -2.87
N ASP A 17 -3.22 -11.92 -3.49
CA ASP A 17 -3.64 -13.11 -2.76
C ASP A 17 -2.47 -13.98 -2.31
N VAL A 18 -1.25 -13.65 -2.74
CA VAL A 18 -0.03 -14.36 -2.33
C VAL A 18 0.63 -13.60 -1.18
N MET A 19 0.55 -14.16 0.01
CA MET A 19 1.01 -13.50 1.23
C MET A 19 2.49 -13.13 1.18
N SER A 20 3.33 -13.97 0.58
CA SER A 20 4.77 -13.68 0.50
C SER A 20 5.05 -12.46 -0.36
N ASN A 21 4.27 -12.24 -1.42
CA ASN A 21 4.40 -11.03 -2.25
C ASN A 21 4.00 -9.78 -1.45
N VAL A 22 2.91 -9.89 -0.71
CA VAL A 22 2.43 -8.78 0.13
C VAL A 22 3.48 -8.40 1.16
N LEU A 23 4.05 -9.40 1.84
CA LEU A 23 5.06 -9.17 2.88
C LEU A 23 6.31 -8.53 2.30
N LEU A 24 6.77 -8.99 1.13
CA LEU A 24 7.95 -8.43 0.50
C LEU A 24 7.75 -6.95 0.15
N LEU A 25 6.65 -6.63 -0.51
CA LEU A 25 6.34 -5.26 -0.88
C LEU A 25 6.14 -4.38 0.35
N LYS A 26 5.46 -4.92 1.36
CA LYS A 26 5.24 -4.19 2.60
C LYS A 26 6.56 -3.80 3.27
N VAL A 27 7.51 -4.73 3.35
CA VAL A 27 8.81 -4.46 3.94
C VAL A 27 9.56 -3.39 3.15
N LEU A 28 9.60 -3.54 1.82
CA LEU A 28 10.32 -2.60 0.96
C LEU A 28 9.75 -1.19 1.07
N LEU A 29 8.42 -1.07 1.01
CA LEU A 29 7.77 0.23 1.03
C LEU A 29 7.77 0.86 2.43
N THR A 30 7.69 0.03 3.47
CA THR A 30 7.80 0.52 4.84
C THR A 30 9.18 1.07 5.13
N ASN A 31 10.23 0.46 4.56
CA ASN A 31 11.59 0.99 4.67
C ASN A 31 11.69 2.40 4.05
N GLU A 32 10.88 2.69 3.05
CA GLU A 32 10.81 4.01 2.44
C GLU A 32 9.85 4.96 3.17
N LYS A 33 9.33 4.55 4.32
CA LYS A 33 8.48 5.36 5.21
C LYS A 33 7.05 5.53 4.74
N PHE A 34 6.61 4.84 3.71
CA PHE A 34 5.21 4.89 3.29
C PHE A 34 4.29 4.20 4.30
N ASN A 35 3.07 4.69 4.39
CA ASN A 35 2.02 4.00 5.13
C ASN A 35 1.41 2.92 4.26
N ILE A 36 1.34 1.69 4.76
CA ILE A 36 0.93 0.54 3.97
C ILE A 36 -0.33 -0.08 4.56
N VAL A 37 -1.31 -0.32 3.70
CA VAL A 37 -2.46 -1.17 4.02
C VAL A 37 -2.49 -2.30 3.00
N THR A 38 -3.06 -3.42 3.38
CA THR A 38 -3.04 -4.62 2.54
C THR A 38 -4.44 -5.19 2.39
N ALA A 39 -4.65 -5.89 1.28
CA ALA A 39 -5.87 -6.65 1.02
C ALA A 39 -5.50 -7.90 0.25
N SER A 40 -6.21 -9.00 0.48
CA SER A 40 -5.91 -10.27 -0.19
C SER A 40 -6.87 -10.58 -1.34
N ASN A 41 -7.90 -9.77 -1.52
CA ASN A 41 -8.85 -9.94 -2.62
C ASN A 41 -9.56 -8.62 -2.91
N GLY A 42 -10.40 -8.63 -3.96
CA GLY A 42 -11.09 -7.44 -4.40
C GLY A 42 -12.06 -6.86 -3.38
N ASN A 43 -12.78 -7.72 -2.65
CA ASN A 43 -13.73 -7.25 -1.63
C ASN A 43 -13.01 -6.54 -0.49
N GLN A 44 -11.91 -7.12 -0.02
CA GLN A 44 -11.09 -6.48 1.00
C GLN A 44 -10.48 -5.18 0.47
N ALA A 45 -10.08 -5.16 -0.80
CA ALA A 45 -9.53 -3.96 -1.40
C ALA A 45 -10.55 -2.82 -1.40
N LEU A 46 -11.80 -3.11 -1.79
CA LEU A 46 -12.86 -2.11 -1.76
C LEU A 46 -13.10 -1.57 -0.37
N ASP A 47 -13.13 -2.44 0.63
CA ASP A 47 -13.29 -2.03 2.02
C ASP A 47 -12.14 -1.12 2.45
N GLN A 48 -10.92 -1.46 2.09
CA GLN A 48 -9.74 -0.66 2.44
C GLN A 48 -9.74 0.69 1.73
N VAL A 49 -10.18 0.73 0.47
CA VAL A 49 -10.29 2.00 -0.25
C VAL A 49 -11.26 2.95 0.47
N LYS A 50 -12.41 2.43 0.89
CA LYS A 50 -13.41 3.24 1.58
C LYS A 50 -12.95 3.68 2.96
N LYS A 51 -12.25 2.81 3.67
CA LYS A 51 -11.84 3.05 5.04
C LYS A 51 -10.58 3.90 5.13
N GLU A 52 -9.59 3.60 4.29
CA GLU A 52 -8.25 4.16 4.39
C GLU A 52 -7.94 5.22 3.35
N ASN A 53 -8.71 5.29 2.28
CA ASN A 53 -8.53 6.28 1.21
C ASN A 53 -7.08 6.33 0.72
N PRO A 54 -6.54 5.23 0.18
CA PRO A 54 -5.14 5.18 -0.23
C PRO A 54 -4.86 6.09 -1.41
N ASP A 55 -3.61 6.55 -1.50
CA ASP A 55 -3.15 7.40 -2.59
C ASP A 55 -2.75 6.58 -3.82
N LEU A 56 -2.34 5.33 -3.61
CA LEU A 56 -1.89 4.44 -4.67
C LEU A 56 -2.34 3.02 -4.35
N ILE A 57 -2.71 2.28 -5.39
CA ILE A 57 -3.09 0.88 -5.26
C ILE A 57 -2.18 0.05 -6.16
N LEU A 58 -1.51 -0.93 -5.56
CA LEU A 58 -0.69 -1.89 -6.28
C LEU A 58 -1.48 -3.18 -6.38
N LEU A 59 -1.87 -3.53 -7.61
CA LEU A 59 -2.62 -4.74 -7.91
C LEU A 59 -1.72 -5.75 -8.60
N ASP A 60 -1.84 -6.97 -8.18
CA ASP A 60 -1.23 -8.08 -8.91
C ASP A 60 -2.31 -8.87 -9.65
#